data_99e85e934c24e1eb1920a5652e0fc48b
#
_entry.id   99e85e934c24e1eb1920a5652e0fc48b
#
_cell.length_a   1.000
_cell.length_b   1.000
_cell.length_c   1.000
_cell.angle_alpha   90.00
_cell.angle_beta   90.00
_cell.angle_gamma   90.00
#
_symmetry.space_group_name_H-M   'P 1'
#
loop_
_entity.id
_entity.type
_entity.pdbx_description
1 polymer ?
#
loop_
_entity_poly.entity_id
_entity_poly.type
_entity_poly.pdbx_seq_one_letter_code
_entity_poly.pdbx_strand_id
1 'polypeptide(L)'
;MRKVVLLALVLISGLLFTARLFYLQVYDASSDSLAQNSAIKVMYDYPQRGYMFDRNNKLLVSNQPSYDVMVIPKDVKPLDTLEFCGLLKITKEEFKEILHKARVYSPRLPSVVLPQLNKADYASLSEKMYKYEGFYIQRRSLREYQVDHSANVMGYIAEVNNAIIEKNPYYQMGELIGTAGVEKEYEDVLRGIKGVKYIQRDRFNRDIGPYKDGIFDTLPERGNDVQLTIDATLQKYGEELMIHKRGGIVAIEPDTGEILALITAPSYDPSLLVGRDRSKNFTKLWYDTIGKPLYDRVLMGEYPPGSPFKTLTALVGLQEKVVDTLDRFYCYRGFRYGNRTLGCHNHPSPLAMVGGIANSCNAYFCNVYKRIIDKYPTPQEGIDAWRKDLMSFGLGDFLGYDLPSGKRGNIPTSKYYNKIHDFPAHNWSSLATISNAIGQGEVLLTPMQMANFTAAIANRGYYYTPHIIKNIVGPDTIPQKFKEKHYTTVEPENFKPVVEGMYQVYKRGTASSIQIPGIDICGKTGTAENFTKINGKRVQLTDHSIFVAFAPKDNPKIAIAVFVENGYWGSRWAGRIAGLMIEKYLKGEITRTDMEKYVLEGSLEAEYAKPYSGQPFSINH
;
A
#
# COMPACT_ATOMS: atom_id res chain seq x y z
N MET A 1 17.23 -61.66 -60.51
CA MET A 1 16.32 -60.64 -60.01
C MET A 1 16.41 -60.36 -58.52
N ARG A 2 16.24 -61.29 -57.58
CA ARG A 2 16.27 -61.04 -56.12
C ARG A 2 17.54 -60.34 -55.61
N LYS A 3 18.76 -60.72 -56.07
CA LYS A 3 20.01 -60.08 -55.65
C LYS A 3 20.15 -58.62 -56.11
N VAL A 4 19.64 -58.30 -57.29
CA VAL A 4 19.67 -56.94 -57.85
C VAL A 4 18.69 -56.03 -57.10
N VAL A 5 17.52 -56.54 -56.71
CA VAL A 5 16.54 -55.81 -55.91
C VAL A 5 17.07 -55.54 -54.50
N LEU A 6 17.73 -56.51 -53.85
CA LEU A 6 18.37 -56.33 -52.54
C LEU A 6 19.49 -55.29 -52.60
N LEU A 7 20.34 -55.36 -53.64
CA LEU A 7 21.42 -54.38 -53.82
C LEU A 7 20.88 -52.96 -54.06
N ALA A 8 19.82 -52.82 -54.86
CA ALA A 8 19.16 -51.55 -55.09
C ALA A 8 18.53 -50.97 -53.80
N LEU A 9 17.91 -51.82 -52.98
CA LEU A 9 17.34 -51.43 -51.65
C LEU A 9 18.44 -50.94 -50.69
N VAL A 10 19.57 -51.61 -50.60
CA VAL A 10 20.71 -51.19 -49.76
C VAL A 10 21.31 -49.87 -50.25
N LEU A 11 21.48 -49.69 -51.57
CA LEU A 11 21.97 -48.43 -52.15
C LEU A 11 21.02 -47.27 -51.93
N ILE A 12 19.72 -47.47 -52.11
CA ILE A 12 18.70 -46.45 -51.88
C ILE A 12 18.66 -46.08 -50.37
N SER A 13 18.69 -47.05 -49.46
CA SER A 13 18.74 -46.79 -48.04
C SER A 13 20.01 -46.02 -47.66
N GLY A 14 21.18 -46.41 -48.19
CA GLY A 14 22.45 -45.71 -47.99
C GLY A 14 22.39 -44.25 -48.49
N LEU A 15 21.78 -44.02 -49.65
CA LEU A 15 21.62 -42.69 -50.20
C LEU A 15 20.67 -41.83 -49.39
N LEU A 16 19.56 -42.39 -48.90
CA LEU A 16 18.63 -41.74 -48.00
C LEU A 16 19.27 -41.35 -46.64
N PHE A 17 20.05 -42.26 -46.09
CA PHE A 17 20.80 -41.96 -44.85
C PHE A 17 21.85 -40.87 -45.06
N THR A 18 22.60 -40.92 -46.16
CA THR A 18 23.60 -39.90 -46.50
C THR A 18 22.96 -38.54 -46.78
N ALA A 19 21.84 -38.51 -47.49
CA ALA A 19 21.09 -37.29 -47.77
C ALA A 19 20.50 -36.71 -46.46
N ARG A 20 19.99 -37.57 -45.54
CA ARG A 20 19.48 -37.13 -44.25
C ARG A 20 20.60 -36.64 -43.33
N LEU A 21 21.77 -37.29 -43.33
CA LEU A 21 22.94 -36.82 -42.61
C LEU A 21 23.43 -35.46 -43.14
N PHE A 22 23.51 -35.32 -44.47
CA PHE A 22 23.87 -34.06 -45.09
C PHE A 22 22.87 -32.93 -44.74
N TYR A 23 21.57 -33.22 -44.79
CA TYR A 23 20.53 -32.28 -44.35
C TYR A 23 20.71 -31.85 -42.87
N LEU A 24 20.94 -32.80 -41.96
CA LEU A 24 21.14 -32.54 -40.53
C LEU A 24 22.46 -31.82 -40.20
N GLN A 25 23.51 -32.01 -41.01
CA GLN A 25 24.83 -31.43 -40.74
C GLN A 25 25.09 -30.10 -41.49
N VAL A 26 24.44 -29.86 -42.61
CA VAL A 26 24.71 -28.70 -43.46
C VAL A 26 23.52 -27.74 -43.53
N TYR A 27 22.31 -28.25 -43.53
CA TYR A 27 21.09 -27.42 -43.69
C TYR A 27 20.36 -27.14 -42.38
N ASP A 28 20.41 -28.04 -41.42
CA ASP A 28 19.71 -27.88 -40.15
C ASP A 28 20.60 -27.15 -39.13
N ALA A 29 20.57 -25.80 -39.21
CA ALA A 29 21.24 -24.93 -38.25
C ALA A 29 20.71 -25.07 -36.79
N SER A 30 19.60 -25.81 -36.56
CA SER A 30 19.06 -26.03 -35.23
C SER A 30 19.97 -26.93 -34.41
N SER A 31 20.64 -27.91 -35.01
CA SER A 31 21.59 -28.78 -34.36
C SER A 31 22.88 -28.07 -33.93
N ASP A 32 23.33 -27.08 -34.71
CA ASP A 32 24.49 -26.25 -34.37
C ASP A 32 24.16 -25.28 -33.25
N SER A 33 22.95 -24.70 -33.27
CA SER A 33 22.47 -23.84 -32.17
C SER A 33 22.27 -24.61 -30.87
N LEU A 34 21.77 -25.86 -30.93
CA LEU A 34 21.63 -26.74 -29.78
C LEU A 34 23.00 -27.19 -29.23
N ALA A 35 23.98 -27.49 -30.10
CA ALA A 35 25.35 -27.85 -29.70
C ALA A 35 26.07 -26.65 -29.07
N GLN A 36 25.93 -25.44 -29.65
CA GLN A 36 26.50 -24.21 -29.09
C GLN A 36 25.82 -23.84 -27.76
N ASN A 37 24.49 -23.93 -27.66
CA ASN A 37 23.75 -23.69 -26.41
C ASN A 37 24.08 -24.72 -25.32
N SER A 38 24.46 -25.96 -25.68
CA SER A 38 24.91 -26.99 -24.73
C SER A 38 26.33 -26.78 -24.19
N ALA A 39 27.16 -26.05 -24.96
CA ALA A 39 28.55 -25.76 -24.63
C ALA A 39 28.74 -24.42 -23.89
N ILE A 40 27.67 -23.62 -23.74
CA ILE A 40 27.73 -22.29 -23.12
C ILE A 40 26.91 -22.33 -21.82
N LYS A 41 27.52 -21.95 -20.71
CA LYS A 41 26.86 -21.69 -19.45
C LYS A 41 26.61 -20.19 -19.29
N VAL A 42 25.36 -19.83 -19.08
CA VAL A 42 25.00 -18.44 -18.76
C VAL A 42 25.07 -18.26 -17.24
N MET A 43 25.81 -17.28 -16.79
CA MET A 43 25.88 -16.84 -15.40
C MET A 43 25.39 -15.39 -15.30
N TYR A 44 24.56 -15.13 -14.30
CA TYR A 44 24.07 -13.78 -14.05
C TYR A 44 24.87 -13.13 -12.92
N ASP A 45 25.24 -11.88 -13.13
CA ASP A 45 25.83 -11.03 -12.12
C ASP A 45 24.75 -10.04 -11.64
N TYR A 46 24.42 -10.10 -10.36
CA TYR A 46 23.29 -9.34 -9.81
C TYR A 46 23.72 -7.93 -9.42
N PRO A 47 23.00 -6.90 -9.91
CA PRO A 47 23.27 -5.53 -9.54
C PRO A 47 22.90 -5.24 -8.09
N GLN A 48 23.44 -4.17 -7.56
CA GLN A 48 22.94 -3.59 -6.32
C GLN A 48 21.64 -2.84 -6.61
N ARG A 49 20.64 -2.99 -5.74
CA ARG A 49 19.39 -2.23 -5.81
C ARG A 49 19.67 -0.77 -5.44
N GLY A 50 18.87 0.14 -6.00
CA GLY A 50 18.88 1.56 -5.62
C GLY A 50 18.55 1.76 -4.14
N TYR A 51 19.03 2.83 -3.53
CA TYR A 51 18.72 3.22 -2.16
C TYR A 51 17.41 3.99 -2.10
N MET A 52 16.81 4.06 -0.89
CA MET A 52 15.64 4.89 -0.64
C MET A 52 15.98 5.97 0.39
N PHE A 53 15.62 7.19 0.08
CA PHE A 53 15.81 8.35 0.95
C PHE A 53 14.44 8.97 1.28
N ASP A 54 14.33 9.62 2.43
CA ASP A 54 13.19 10.47 2.74
C ASP A 54 13.24 11.81 1.99
N ARG A 55 12.22 12.67 2.18
CA ARG A 55 12.17 13.99 1.54
C ARG A 55 13.33 14.92 1.90
N ASN A 56 14.00 14.68 3.02
CA ASN A 56 15.12 15.46 3.56
C ASN A 56 16.48 14.80 3.29
N ASN A 57 16.54 13.81 2.39
CA ASN A 57 17.73 13.00 2.06
C ASN A 57 18.26 12.14 3.22
N LYS A 58 17.42 11.81 4.21
CA LYS A 58 17.75 10.83 5.22
C LYS A 58 17.65 9.43 4.61
N LEU A 59 18.69 8.62 4.74
CA LEU A 59 18.73 7.26 4.22
C LEU A 59 17.75 6.38 5.01
N LEU A 60 16.83 5.73 4.30
CA LEU A 60 15.83 4.82 4.84
C LEU A 60 16.19 3.36 4.58
N VAL A 61 16.61 3.06 3.35
CA VAL A 61 16.92 1.69 2.92
C VAL A 61 18.23 1.70 2.14
N SER A 62 19.18 0.91 2.60
CA SER A 62 20.44 0.61 1.93
C SER A 62 20.54 -0.86 1.53
N ASN A 63 21.74 -1.28 1.16
CA ASN A 63 22.02 -2.67 0.86
C ASN A 63 23.19 -3.17 1.73
N GLN A 64 23.04 -4.39 2.24
CA GLN A 64 24.14 -5.10 2.88
C GLN A 64 24.56 -6.32 2.06
N PRO A 65 25.86 -6.64 2.00
CA PRO A 65 26.30 -7.85 1.33
C PRO A 65 25.80 -9.08 2.09
N SER A 66 25.31 -10.04 1.36
CA SER A 66 24.90 -11.34 1.84
C SER A 66 25.50 -12.43 0.96
N TYR A 67 25.56 -13.63 1.46
CA TYR A 67 26.20 -14.75 0.78
C TYR A 67 25.32 -15.97 0.85
N ASP A 68 24.99 -16.55 -0.32
CA ASP A 68 24.24 -17.80 -0.41
C ASP A 68 25.21 -18.96 -0.68
N VAL A 69 25.02 -20.06 0.03
CA VAL A 69 25.67 -21.31 -0.32
C VAL A 69 24.85 -22.00 -1.39
N MET A 70 25.45 -22.18 -2.54
CA MET A 70 24.85 -22.80 -3.71
C MET A 70 25.37 -24.20 -3.92
N VAL A 71 24.59 -25.07 -4.54
CA VAL A 71 24.99 -26.40 -4.97
C VAL A 71 24.62 -26.67 -6.43
N ILE A 72 25.50 -27.33 -7.17
CA ILE A 72 25.17 -27.98 -8.44
C ILE A 72 25.13 -29.47 -8.15
N PRO A 73 23.95 -30.10 -8.05
CA PRO A 73 23.83 -31.46 -7.52
C PRO A 73 24.63 -32.51 -8.26
N LYS A 74 24.86 -32.33 -9.58
CA LYS A 74 25.65 -33.24 -10.40
C LYS A 74 27.14 -33.20 -10.06
N ASP A 75 27.63 -32.06 -9.60
CA ASP A 75 29.07 -31.84 -9.37
C ASP A 75 29.48 -32.16 -7.92
N VAL A 76 28.53 -32.57 -7.06
CA VAL A 76 28.78 -32.93 -5.67
C VAL A 76 29.55 -34.25 -5.59
N LYS A 77 30.74 -34.18 -5.01
CA LYS A 77 31.57 -35.35 -4.67
C LYS A 77 31.34 -35.83 -3.24
N PRO A 78 31.77 -37.07 -2.89
CA PRO A 78 31.71 -37.53 -1.52
C PRO A 78 32.41 -36.55 -0.57
N LEU A 79 31.71 -36.17 0.51
CA LEU A 79 32.20 -35.18 1.47
C LEU A 79 31.90 -35.62 2.90
N ASP A 80 32.64 -35.07 3.85
CA ASP A 80 32.31 -35.21 5.26
C ASP A 80 31.05 -34.38 5.58
N THR A 81 29.93 -35.10 5.60
CA THR A 81 28.61 -34.50 5.82
C THR A 81 28.48 -33.90 7.23
N LEU A 82 29.15 -34.47 8.23
CA LEU A 82 29.08 -33.98 9.61
C LEU A 82 29.84 -32.65 9.75
N GLU A 83 31.08 -32.60 9.22
CA GLU A 83 31.86 -31.36 9.22
C GLU A 83 31.09 -30.25 8.45
N PHE A 84 30.56 -30.57 7.26
CA PHE A 84 29.88 -29.61 6.42
C PHE A 84 28.56 -29.09 7.05
N CYS A 85 27.74 -30.00 7.60
CA CYS A 85 26.52 -29.60 8.31
C CYS A 85 26.84 -28.75 9.55
N GLY A 86 27.91 -29.06 10.28
CA GLY A 86 28.35 -28.24 11.41
C GLY A 86 28.77 -26.83 10.99
N LEU A 87 29.44 -26.68 9.85
CA LEU A 87 29.80 -25.37 9.29
C LEU A 87 28.56 -24.55 8.85
N LEU A 88 27.57 -25.24 8.28
CA LEU A 88 26.32 -24.62 7.84
C LEU A 88 25.31 -24.37 8.98
N LYS A 89 25.57 -24.95 10.15
CA LYS A 89 24.65 -24.92 11.31
C LYS A 89 23.26 -25.50 10.98
N ILE A 90 23.24 -26.61 10.21
CA ILE A 90 22.04 -27.36 9.85
C ILE A 90 22.19 -28.83 10.26
N THR A 91 21.07 -29.54 10.37
CA THR A 91 21.06 -30.95 10.66
C THR A 91 21.38 -31.79 9.41
N LYS A 92 21.80 -33.01 9.62
CA LYS A 92 22.08 -33.96 8.51
C LYS A 92 20.79 -34.29 7.72
N GLU A 93 19.68 -34.33 8.41
CA GLU A 93 18.34 -34.56 7.84
C GLU A 93 17.93 -33.41 6.94
N GLU A 94 18.04 -32.18 7.41
CA GLU A 94 17.79 -30.97 6.61
C GLU A 94 18.68 -30.91 5.38
N PHE A 95 19.97 -31.19 5.54
CA PHE A 95 20.92 -31.22 4.42
C PHE A 95 20.53 -32.24 3.33
N LYS A 96 20.10 -33.45 3.73
CA LYS A 96 19.64 -34.48 2.79
C LYS A 96 18.36 -34.01 2.06
N GLU A 97 17.43 -33.39 2.77
CA GLU A 97 16.20 -32.87 2.18
C GLU A 97 16.50 -31.76 1.17
N ILE A 98 17.39 -30.82 1.50
CA ILE A 98 17.83 -29.74 0.62
C ILE A 98 18.46 -30.31 -0.65
N LEU A 99 19.38 -31.24 -0.53
CA LEU A 99 20.01 -31.89 -1.68
C LEU A 99 19.02 -32.69 -2.53
N HIS A 100 18.05 -33.34 -1.90
CA HIS A 100 16.98 -34.03 -2.62
C HIS A 100 16.13 -33.05 -3.42
N LYS A 101 15.66 -31.96 -2.82
CA LYS A 101 14.93 -30.89 -3.49
C LYS A 101 15.71 -30.29 -4.65
N ALA A 102 17.01 -30.03 -4.44
CA ALA A 102 17.88 -29.50 -5.49
C ALA A 102 18.02 -30.49 -6.68
N ARG A 103 18.15 -31.79 -6.44
CA ARG A 103 18.20 -32.83 -7.50
C ARG A 103 16.90 -32.98 -8.25
N VAL A 104 15.74 -32.88 -7.55
CA VAL A 104 14.41 -32.94 -8.16
C VAL A 104 14.17 -31.74 -9.04
N TYR A 105 14.58 -30.54 -8.58
CA TYR A 105 14.49 -29.32 -9.38
C TYR A 105 15.34 -29.41 -10.65
N SER A 106 16.63 -29.65 -10.50
CA SER A 106 17.55 -29.92 -11.62
C SER A 106 18.87 -30.46 -11.11
N PRO A 107 19.37 -31.56 -11.69
CA PRO A 107 20.72 -32.06 -11.37
C PRO A 107 21.85 -31.11 -11.81
N ARG A 108 21.58 -30.22 -12.81
CA ARG A 108 22.59 -29.41 -13.49
C ARG A 108 22.52 -27.93 -13.20
N LEU A 109 21.38 -27.45 -12.71
CA LEU A 109 21.20 -26.02 -12.38
C LEU A 109 21.61 -25.77 -10.92
N PRO A 110 22.14 -24.57 -10.63
CA PRO A 110 22.40 -24.14 -9.27
C PRO A 110 21.13 -24.12 -8.42
N SER A 111 21.25 -24.60 -7.20
CA SER A 111 20.19 -24.51 -6.19
C SER A 111 20.75 -23.95 -4.89
N VAL A 112 19.94 -23.19 -4.15
CA VAL A 112 20.34 -22.63 -2.86
C VAL A 112 20.33 -23.73 -1.80
N VAL A 113 21.44 -23.89 -1.10
CA VAL A 113 21.60 -24.80 0.08
C VAL A 113 21.28 -24.04 1.35
N LEU A 114 21.89 -22.88 1.49
CA LEU A 114 21.74 -22.03 2.66
C LEU A 114 21.74 -20.58 2.22
N PRO A 115 20.60 -19.89 2.32
CA PRO A 115 20.50 -18.49 1.94
C PRO A 115 21.06 -17.57 3.03
N GLN A 116 21.52 -16.41 2.63
CA GLN A 116 21.67 -15.23 3.47
C GLN A 116 22.63 -15.40 4.66
N LEU A 117 23.82 -15.92 4.40
CA LEU A 117 24.92 -15.91 5.37
C LEU A 117 25.32 -14.46 5.71
N ASN A 118 25.48 -14.20 7.00
CA ASN A 118 26.10 -12.97 7.45
C ASN A 118 27.62 -12.99 7.19
N LYS A 119 28.26 -11.83 7.34
CA LYS A 119 29.70 -11.67 7.08
C LYS A 119 30.60 -12.58 7.94
N ALA A 120 30.21 -12.86 9.18
CA ALA A 120 31.00 -13.70 10.09
C ALA A 120 30.88 -15.17 9.72
N ASP A 121 29.67 -15.67 9.44
CA ASP A 121 29.46 -17.06 8.98
C ASP A 121 30.12 -17.30 7.61
N TYR A 122 30.08 -16.30 6.71
CA TYR A 122 30.77 -16.33 5.42
C TYR A 122 32.29 -16.49 5.59
N ALA A 123 32.91 -15.69 6.44
CA ALA A 123 34.37 -15.73 6.64
C ALA A 123 34.80 -17.12 7.08
N SER A 124 34.13 -17.70 8.07
CA SER A 124 34.43 -19.07 8.57
C SER A 124 34.22 -20.17 7.52
N LEU A 125 33.18 -20.01 6.68
CA LEU A 125 32.85 -21.00 5.65
C LEU A 125 33.79 -20.90 4.44
N SER A 126 34.10 -19.66 4.00
CA SER A 126 34.86 -19.41 2.77
C SER A 126 36.27 -20.02 2.81
N GLU A 127 36.88 -20.04 3.99
CA GLU A 127 38.21 -20.67 4.20
C GLU A 127 38.21 -22.17 3.93
N LYS A 128 37.07 -22.85 4.07
CA LYS A 128 36.94 -24.30 3.93
C LYS A 128 36.22 -24.76 2.66
N MET A 129 35.64 -23.83 1.90
CA MET A 129 34.82 -24.18 0.72
C MET A 129 35.57 -24.96 -0.35
N TYR A 130 36.88 -24.81 -0.45
CA TYR A 130 37.71 -25.58 -1.40
C TYR A 130 37.65 -27.11 -1.20
N LYS A 131 37.20 -27.57 -0.01
CA LYS A 131 37.03 -29.00 0.30
C LYS A 131 35.74 -29.60 -0.26
N TYR A 132 34.75 -28.75 -0.61
CA TYR A 132 33.39 -29.17 -0.90
C TYR A 132 33.06 -28.95 -2.38
N GLU A 133 33.56 -29.84 -3.25
CA GLU A 133 33.30 -29.75 -4.68
C GLU A 133 31.78 -29.84 -4.97
N GLY A 134 31.31 -29.05 -5.92
CA GLY A 134 29.89 -28.91 -6.26
C GLY A 134 29.15 -27.86 -5.45
N PHE A 135 29.79 -27.31 -4.40
CA PHE A 135 29.26 -26.16 -3.63
C PHE A 135 30.09 -24.91 -3.91
N TYR A 136 29.44 -23.77 -3.91
CA TYR A 136 30.11 -22.48 -4.05
C TYR A 136 29.30 -21.38 -3.34
N ILE A 137 29.94 -20.26 -3.10
CA ILE A 137 29.31 -19.10 -2.47
C ILE A 137 28.98 -18.09 -3.55
N GLN A 138 27.72 -17.68 -3.57
CA GLN A 138 27.24 -16.59 -4.43
C GLN A 138 26.98 -15.35 -3.59
N ARG A 139 27.64 -14.24 -3.95
CA ARG A 139 27.39 -12.94 -3.32
C ARG A 139 26.04 -12.40 -3.79
N ARG A 140 25.25 -11.92 -2.85
CA ARG A 140 23.99 -11.24 -3.08
C ARG A 140 23.94 -9.92 -2.32
N SER A 141 22.97 -9.11 -2.67
CA SER A 141 22.64 -7.88 -1.95
C SER A 141 21.30 -8.07 -1.26
N LEU A 142 21.26 -7.90 0.05
CA LEU A 142 20.02 -7.82 0.82
C LEU A 142 19.71 -6.38 1.16
N ARG A 143 18.44 -6.10 1.45
CA ARG A 143 18.05 -4.81 2.00
C ARG A 143 18.53 -4.66 3.44
N GLU A 144 18.88 -3.44 3.78
CA GLU A 144 19.23 -3.02 5.13
C GLU A 144 18.38 -1.77 5.44
N TYR A 145 17.48 -1.90 6.39
CA TYR A 145 16.62 -0.82 6.82
C TYR A 145 17.34 -0.02 7.90
N GLN A 146 17.48 1.30 7.68
CA GLN A 146 18.15 2.22 8.59
C GLN A 146 17.19 2.81 9.63
N VAL A 147 15.92 2.39 9.56
CA VAL A 147 14.83 2.85 10.42
C VAL A 147 13.95 1.66 10.83
N ASP A 148 13.34 1.77 11.98
CA ASP A 148 12.46 0.76 12.59
C ASP A 148 10.96 1.01 12.32
N HIS A 149 10.66 1.96 11.44
CA HIS A 149 9.31 2.42 11.08
C HIS A 149 9.12 2.43 9.55
N SER A 150 7.96 2.87 9.06
CA SER A 150 7.63 3.01 7.63
C SER A 150 7.54 1.70 6.84
N ALA A 151 7.37 0.56 7.51
CA ALA A 151 7.42 -0.76 6.87
C ALA A 151 6.40 -0.91 5.73
N ASN A 152 5.15 -0.47 5.91
CA ASN A 152 4.09 -0.56 4.90
C ASN A 152 4.35 0.35 3.69
N VAL A 153 5.04 1.49 3.90
CA VAL A 153 5.43 2.43 2.83
C VAL A 153 6.57 1.86 2.01
N MET A 154 7.70 1.54 2.68
CA MET A 154 8.89 1.03 1.99
C MET A 154 8.62 -0.32 1.34
N GLY A 155 7.85 -1.16 2.03
CA GLY A 155 7.62 -2.53 1.60
C GLY A 155 8.80 -3.46 1.89
N TYR A 156 8.83 -4.59 1.22
CA TYR A 156 9.88 -5.61 1.38
C TYR A 156 10.08 -6.41 0.09
N ILE A 157 11.24 -7.07 -0.01
CA ILE A 157 11.58 -7.97 -1.10
C ILE A 157 11.38 -9.42 -0.69
N ALA A 158 11.03 -10.28 -1.65
CA ALA A 158 10.84 -11.72 -1.45
C ALA A 158 11.36 -12.51 -2.64
N GLU A 159 11.58 -13.80 -2.45
CA GLU A 159 11.90 -14.69 -3.57
C GLU A 159 10.71 -14.80 -4.54
N VAL A 160 11.04 -14.83 -5.83
CA VAL A 160 10.07 -15.08 -6.89
C VAL A 160 9.51 -16.50 -6.80
N ASN A 161 8.26 -16.63 -7.21
CA ASN A 161 7.61 -17.93 -7.37
C ASN A 161 7.34 -18.23 -8.86
N ASN A 162 6.90 -19.46 -9.17
CA ASN A 162 6.64 -19.88 -10.55
C ASN A 162 5.66 -18.96 -11.27
N ALA A 163 4.61 -18.49 -10.59
CA ALA A 163 3.61 -17.61 -11.21
C ALA A 163 4.19 -16.23 -11.61
N ILE A 164 5.20 -15.74 -10.88
CA ILE A 164 5.92 -14.51 -11.24
C ILE A 164 6.83 -14.76 -12.44
N ILE A 165 7.56 -15.88 -12.45
CA ILE A 165 8.47 -16.24 -13.56
C ILE A 165 7.70 -16.44 -14.87
N GLU A 166 6.55 -17.09 -14.82
CA GLU A 166 5.67 -17.27 -15.99
C GLU A 166 5.19 -15.94 -16.59
N LYS A 167 4.93 -14.95 -15.73
CA LYS A 167 4.48 -13.62 -16.15
C LYS A 167 5.62 -12.70 -16.59
N ASN A 168 6.80 -12.87 -16.01
CA ASN A 168 7.96 -12.02 -16.27
C ASN A 168 9.23 -12.88 -16.41
N PRO A 169 9.63 -13.25 -17.64
CA PRO A 169 10.80 -14.07 -17.91
C PRO A 169 12.15 -13.44 -17.50
N TYR A 170 12.14 -12.18 -17.09
CA TYR A 170 13.35 -11.53 -16.55
C TYR A 170 13.85 -12.25 -15.30
N TYR A 171 12.95 -12.81 -14.49
CA TYR A 171 13.29 -13.44 -13.21
C TYR A 171 13.56 -14.94 -13.35
N GLN A 172 14.45 -15.42 -12.50
CA GLN A 172 14.74 -16.84 -12.34
C GLN A 172 14.48 -17.28 -10.90
N MET A 173 14.30 -18.59 -10.71
CA MET A 173 14.07 -19.17 -9.38
C MET A 173 15.19 -18.78 -8.41
N GLY A 174 14.80 -18.35 -7.21
CA GLY A 174 15.70 -17.89 -6.17
C GLY A 174 16.08 -16.41 -6.25
N GLU A 175 15.63 -15.66 -7.25
CA GLU A 175 15.83 -14.21 -7.31
C GLU A 175 14.83 -13.45 -6.41
N LEU A 176 15.18 -12.23 -6.09
CA LEU A 176 14.38 -11.37 -5.22
C LEU A 176 13.63 -10.31 -6.03
N ILE A 177 12.38 -10.06 -5.64
CA ILE A 177 11.49 -9.05 -6.22
C ILE A 177 10.81 -8.25 -5.12
N GLY A 178 10.52 -6.98 -5.37
CA GLY A 178 9.65 -6.17 -4.51
C GLY A 178 8.21 -6.70 -4.48
N THR A 179 7.66 -6.89 -3.28
CA THR A 179 6.33 -7.50 -3.11
C THR A 179 5.29 -6.56 -2.51
N ALA A 180 5.70 -5.48 -1.88
CA ALA A 180 4.82 -4.50 -1.26
C ALA A 180 5.45 -3.09 -1.31
N GLY A 181 4.64 -2.06 -1.09
CA GLY A 181 5.08 -0.67 -0.96
C GLY A 181 5.90 -0.18 -2.14
N VAL A 182 6.82 0.74 -1.87
CA VAL A 182 7.73 1.35 -2.86
C VAL A 182 8.61 0.29 -3.54
N GLU A 183 9.05 -0.75 -2.80
CA GLU A 183 9.83 -1.85 -3.38
C GLU A 183 9.12 -2.52 -4.56
N LYS A 184 7.81 -2.67 -4.49
CA LYS A 184 7.01 -3.28 -5.55
C LYS A 184 6.69 -2.31 -6.67
N GLU A 185 6.26 -1.10 -6.33
CA GLU A 185 5.82 -0.11 -7.34
C GLU A 185 6.98 0.35 -8.21
N TYR A 186 8.15 0.53 -7.60
CA TYR A 186 9.37 0.99 -8.27
C TYR A 186 10.40 -0.13 -8.48
N GLU A 187 9.92 -1.39 -8.60
CA GLU A 187 10.80 -2.55 -8.82
C GLU A 187 11.74 -2.34 -10.01
N ASP A 188 11.21 -1.89 -11.15
CA ASP A 188 12.01 -1.72 -12.38
C ASP A 188 13.09 -0.64 -12.24
N VAL A 189 12.83 0.40 -11.43
CA VAL A 189 13.79 1.47 -11.12
C VAL A 189 14.84 0.99 -10.13
N LEU A 190 14.39 0.29 -9.08
CA LEU A 190 15.25 -0.11 -7.95
C LEU A 190 16.12 -1.33 -8.25
N ARG A 191 15.65 -2.30 -9.03
CA ARG A 191 16.34 -3.59 -9.22
C ARG A 191 17.64 -3.49 -10.00
N GLY A 192 17.78 -2.48 -10.90
CA GLY A 192 18.87 -2.40 -11.86
C GLY A 192 18.78 -3.42 -13.00
N ILE A 193 19.87 -3.56 -13.75
CA ILE A 193 19.98 -4.48 -14.90
C ILE A 193 21.03 -5.54 -14.60
N LYS A 194 20.69 -6.81 -14.79
CA LYS A 194 21.62 -7.93 -14.58
C LYS A 194 22.75 -7.90 -15.59
N GLY A 195 23.95 -8.15 -15.13
CA GLY A 195 25.07 -8.55 -15.98
C GLY A 195 24.91 -10.00 -16.41
N VAL A 196 25.40 -10.31 -17.61
CA VAL A 196 25.38 -11.67 -18.17
C VAL A 196 26.80 -12.06 -18.53
N LYS A 197 27.26 -13.23 -18.07
CA LYS A 197 28.55 -13.83 -18.42
C LYS A 197 28.31 -15.15 -19.12
N TYR A 198 28.98 -15.34 -20.25
CA TYR A 198 28.92 -16.54 -21.05
C TYR A 198 30.21 -17.35 -20.84
N ILE A 199 30.10 -18.53 -20.22
CA ILE A 199 31.23 -19.38 -19.93
C ILE A 199 31.18 -20.57 -20.85
N GLN A 200 32.28 -20.81 -21.57
CA GLN A 200 32.44 -21.97 -22.42
C GLN A 200 32.70 -23.21 -21.58
N ARG A 201 32.08 -24.34 -21.95
CA ARG A 201 32.23 -25.64 -21.31
C ARG A 201 32.78 -26.67 -22.31
N ASP A 202 33.59 -27.61 -21.77
CA ASP A 202 34.01 -28.75 -22.54
C ASP A 202 32.92 -29.85 -22.62
N ARG A 203 33.22 -30.91 -23.41
CA ARG A 203 32.32 -32.06 -23.55
C ARG A 203 32.04 -32.80 -22.23
N PHE A 204 32.83 -32.56 -21.20
CA PHE A 204 32.64 -33.08 -19.85
C PHE A 204 31.94 -32.11 -18.91
N ASN A 205 31.40 -30.99 -19.46
CA ASN A 205 30.68 -29.94 -18.74
C ASN A 205 31.57 -29.18 -17.73
N ARG A 206 32.89 -29.11 -17.97
CA ARG A 206 33.83 -28.32 -17.15
C ARG A 206 33.97 -26.92 -17.76
N ASP A 207 33.99 -25.91 -16.90
CA ASP A 207 34.20 -24.52 -17.33
C ASP A 207 35.60 -24.33 -17.88
N ILE A 208 35.76 -23.91 -19.13
CA ILE A 208 37.03 -23.69 -19.81
C ILE A 208 37.50 -22.24 -19.66
N GLY A 209 36.55 -21.29 -19.74
CA GLY A 209 36.84 -19.87 -19.69
C GLY A 209 35.70 -19.03 -20.28
N PRO A 210 35.89 -17.72 -20.41
CA PRO A 210 34.90 -16.84 -21.06
C PRO A 210 34.65 -17.28 -22.50
N TYR A 211 33.39 -17.30 -22.92
CA TYR A 211 33.06 -17.59 -24.31
C TYR A 211 33.51 -16.42 -25.22
N LYS A 212 34.31 -16.75 -26.25
CA LYS A 212 34.88 -15.76 -27.18
C LYS A 212 35.52 -14.57 -26.44
N ASP A 213 36.35 -14.85 -25.43
CA ASP A 213 37.05 -13.85 -24.63
C ASP A 213 36.13 -12.80 -23.93
N GLY A 214 34.87 -13.18 -23.70
CA GLY A 214 33.91 -12.33 -22.98
C GLY A 214 33.30 -11.19 -23.78
N ILE A 215 33.43 -11.21 -25.13
CA ILE A 215 32.87 -10.12 -26.01
C ILE A 215 31.36 -9.95 -25.85
N PHE A 216 30.65 -11.02 -25.45
CA PHE A 216 29.20 -11.00 -25.25
C PHE A 216 28.80 -10.76 -23.80
N ASP A 217 29.76 -10.62 -22.90
CA ASP A 217 29.49 -10.37 -21.49
C ASP A 217 28.96 -8.93 -21.33
N THR A 218 27.99 -8.76 -20.43
CA THR A 218 27.47 -7.45 -20.02
C THR A 218 27.72 -7.26 -18.53
N LEU A 219 28.11 -6.04 -18.16
CA LEU A 219 28.24 -5.68 -16.75
C LEU A 219 26.86 -5.42 -16.12
N PRO A 220 26.69 -5.71 -14.83
CA PRO A 220 25.49 -5.32 -14.11
C PRO A 220 25.41 -3.82 -13.94
N GLU A 221 24.22 -3.23 -14.15
CA GLU A 221 23.97 -1.82 -13.89
C GLU A 221 23.18 -1.66 -12.59
N ARG A 222 23.68 -0.84 -11.67
CA ARG A 222 23.05 -0.57 -10.38
C ARG A 222 21.68 0.07 -10.59
N GLY A 223 20.69 -0.30 -9.76
CA GLY A 223 19.38 0.37 -9.74
C GLY A 223 19.47 1.83 -9.29
N ASN A 224 18.52 2.62 -9.75
CA ASN A 224 18.46 4.05 -9.43
C ASN A 224 17.99 4.27 -8.00
N ASP A 225 18.58 5.25 -7.34
CA ASP A 225 18.16 5.68 -6.02
C ASP A 225 16.85 6.48 -6.12
N VAL A 226 15.98 6.32 -5.13
CA VAL A 226 14.71 7.04 -5.07
C VAL A 226 14.62 7.90 -3.82
N GLN A 227 14.15 9.13 -4.00
CA GLN A 227 13.80 10.03 -2.90
C GLN A 227 12.27 10.03 -2.75
N LEU A 228 11.81 9.68 -1.56
CA LEU A 228 10.40 9.65 -1.20
C LEU A 228 9.92 11.03 -0.73
N THR A 229 8.63 11.25 -0.79
CA THR A 229 7.98 12.46 -0.25
C THR A 229 7.79 12.40 1.26
N ILE A 230 7.93 11.21 1.86
CA ILE A 230 7.76 10.98 3.30
C ILE A 230 8.79 11.76 4.11
N ASP A 231 8.33 12.45 5.16
CA ASP A 231 9.16 12.96 6.23
C ASP A 231 9.35 11.85 7.29
N ALA A 232 10.54 11.29 7.37
CA ALA A 232 10.83 10.18 8.27
C ALA A 232 10.59 10.50 9.74
N THR A 233 10.76 11.76 10.14
CA THR A 233 10.54 12.21 11.53
C THR A 233 9.04 12.26 11.83
N LEU A 234 8.26 12.82 10.92
CA LEU A 234 6.81 12.89 11.04
C LEU A 234 6.18 11.50 10.98
N GLN A 235 6.67 10.64 10.09
CA GLN A 235 6.22 9.25 9.96
C GLN A 235 6.45 8.47 11.25
N LYS A 236 7.68 8.52 11.80
CA LYS A 236 8.02 7.87 13.07
C LYS A 236 7.12 8.35 14.21
N TYR A 237 6.98 9.66 14.34
CA TYR A 237 6.13 10.25 15.37
C TYR A 237 4.68 9.79 15.27
N GLY A 238 4.14 9.73 14.07
CA GLY A 238 2.78 9.23 13.86
C GLY A 238 2.62 7.74 14.19
N GLU A 239 3.62 6.91 13.89
CA GLU A 239 3.62 5.50 14.29
C GLU A 239 3.67 5.36 15.84
N GLU A 240 4.48 6.18 16.52
CA GLU A 240 4.53 6.23 17.99
C GLU A 240 3.17 6.62 18.59
N LEU A 241 2.50 7.65 18.04
CA LEU A 241 1.16 8.05 18.50
C LEU A 241 0.11 6.96 18.30
N MET A 242 0.32 6.07 17.33
CA MET A 242 -0.60 4.98 17.01
C MET A 242 -0.28 3.66 17.75
N ILE A 243 0.75 3.61 18.61
CA ILE A 243 1.03 2.44 19.45
C ILE A 243 -0.23 2.10 20.28
N HIS A 244 -0.55 0.82 20.42
CA HIS A 244 -1.76 0.27 21.07
C HIS A 244 -3.10 0.72 20.44
N LYS A 245 -3.08 1.21 19.20
CA LYS A 245 -4.28 1.63 18.46
C LYS A 245 -4.27 0.96 17.08
N ARG A 246 -5.46 0.80 16.47
CA ARG A 246 -5.60 0.34 15.09
C ARG A 246 -6.22 1.44 14.24
N GLY A 247 -5.73 1.58 13.03
CA GLY A 247 -6.22 2.61 12.13
C GLY A 247 -5.13 3.13 11.21
N GLY A 248 -5.17 4.41 10.88
CA GLY A 248 -4.15 5.01 10.03
C GLY A 248 -4.18 6.52 10.00
N ILE A 249 -3.08 7.07 9.50
CA ILE A 249 -2.87 8.51 9.30
C ILE A 249 -2.37 8.72 7.89
N VAL A 250 -2.97 9.67 7.19
CA VAL A 250 -2.46 10.18 5.91
C VAL A 250 -2.28 11.69 6.02
N ALA A 251 -1.09 12.17 5.76
CA ALA A 251 -0.79 13.60 5.66
C ALA A 251 -0.26 13.92 4.26
N ILE A 252 -0.85 14.93 3.62
CA ILE A 252 -0.53 15.35 2.25
C ILE A 252 -0.16 16.84 2.28
N GLU A 253 0.84 17.24 1.52
CA GLU A 253 1.14 18.64 1.21
C GLU A 253 0.15 19.13 0.13
N PRO A 254 -0.78 20.05 0.43
CA PRO A 254 -1.85 20.38 -0.51
C PRO A 254 -1.36 20.98 -1.83
N ASP A 255 -0.27 21.78 -1.79
CA ASP A 255 0.26 22.50 -2.94
C ASP A 255 0.95 21.59 -3.98
N THR A 256 1.31 20.36 -3.60
CA THR A 256 2.09 19.46 -4.46
C THR A 256 1.45 18.08 -4.63
N GLY A 257 0.63 17.64 -3.67
CA GLY A 257 0.15 16.26 -3.58
C GLY A 257 1.16 15.29 -2.96
N GLU A 258 2.34 15.78 -2.52
CA GLU A 258 3.34 14.96 -1.84
C GLU A 258 2.78 14.35 -0.55
N ILE A 259 2.90 13.04 -0.38
CA ILE A 259 2.50 12.34 0.84
C ILE A 259 3.60 12.55 1.89
N LEU A 260 3.29 13.32 2.94
CA LEU A 260 4.22 13.65 4.03
C LEU A 260 4.36 12.50 5.03
N ALA A 261 3.26 11.79 5.28
CA ALA A 261 3.22 10.62 6.15
C ALA A 261 2.08 9.68 5.72
N LEU A 262 2.35 8.37 5.78
CA LEU A 262 1.41 7.30 5.46
C LEU A 262 1.56 6.20 6.49
N ILE A 263 0.71 6.20 7.51
CA ILE A 263 0.83 5.33 8.67
C ILE A 263 -0.33 4.36 8.72
N THR A 264 -0.03 3.08 8.72
CA THR A 264 -0.95 2.00 9.04
C THR A 264 -0.58 1.41 10.39
N ALA A 265 -1.53 1.32 11.31
CA ALA A 265 -1.32 0.76 12.63
C ALA A 265 -2.23 -0.47 12.90
N PRO A 266 -1.70 -1.50 13.58
CA PRO A 266 -0.32 -1.62 14.05
C PRO A 266 0.67 -1.70 12.88
N SER A 267 1.86 -1.11 13.07
CA SER A 267 3.01 -1.23 12.18
C SER A 267 3.92 -2.40 12.64
N TYR A 268 4.99 -2.63 11.92
CA TYR A 268 6.02 -3.62 12.28
C TYR A 268 7.40 -3.09 11.88
N ASP A 269 8.45 -3.64 12.51
CA ASP A 269 9.83 -3.34 12.13
C ASP A 269 10.13 -3.98 10.76
N PRO A 270 10.51 -3.20 9.73
CA PRO A 270 10.79 -3.72 8.39
C PRO A 270 11.95 -4.74 8.38
N SER A 271 12.88 -4.67 9.33
CA SER A 271 13.99 -5.61 9.47
C SER A 271 13.53 -7.06 9.73
N LEU A 272 12.33 -7.26 10.27
CA LEU A 272 11.74 -8.58 10.49
C LEU A 272 11.54 -9.37 9.19
N LEU A 273 11.40 -8.65 8.06
CA LEU A 273 11.20 -9.26 6.74
C LEU A 273 12.48 -9.35 5.91
N VAL A 274 13.64 -9.35 6.57
CA VAL A 274 14.97 -9.55 5.98
C VAL A 274 15.64 -10.76 6.64
N GLY A 275 16.48 -11.45 5.90
CA GLY A 275 17.31 -12.51 6.46
C GLY A 275 16.59 -13.87 6.57
N ARG A 276 17.23 -14.80 7.27
CA ARG A 276 16.78 -16.21 7.39
C ARG A 276 15.43 -16.36 8.07
N ASP A 277 15.15 -15.54 9.08
CA ASP A 277 13.90 -15.60 9.85
C ASP A 277 12.70 -14.94 9.13
N ARG A 278 12.92 -14.38 7.93
CA ARG A 278 11.90 -13.68 7.15
C ARG A 278 10.59 -14.48 7.03
N SER A 279 10.68 -15.74 6.59
CA SER A 279 9.48 -16.58 6.39
C SER A 279 8.72 -16.85 7.68
N LYS A 280 9.45 -17.09 8.78
CA LYS A 280 8.87 -17.28 10.11
C LYS A 280 8.20 -16.02 10.61
N ASN A 281 8.88 -14.87 10.47
CA ASN A 281 8.37 -13.57 10.88
C ASN A 281 7.16 -13.16 10.02
N PHE A 282 7.24 -13.38 8.70
CA PHE A 282 6.10 -13.14 7.81
C PHE A 282 4.88 -13.97 8.22
N THR A 283 5.07 -15.26 8.51
CA THR A 283 4.00 -16.13 8.98
C THR A 283 3.38 -15.61 10.27
N LYS A 284 4.19 -15.15 11.23
CA LYS A 284 3.70 -14.54 12.48
C LYS A 284 2.88 -13.29 12.22
N LEU A 285 3.35 -12.39 11.37
CA LEU A 285 2.64 -11.15 11.00
C LEU A 285 1.35 -11.43 10.20
N TRP A 286 1.38 -12.45 9.34
CA TRP A 286 0.23 -12.84 8.51
C TRP A 286 -0.91 -13.46 9.34
N TYR A 287 -0.58 -14.30 10.32
CA TYR A 287 -1.55 -14.95 11.20
C TYR A 287 -1.96 -14.12 12.41
N ASP A 288 -1.47 -12.89 12.54
CA ASP A 288 -2.02 -11.93 13.51
C ASP A 288 -3.40 -11.44 13.02
N THR A 289 -4.44 -12.15 13.43
CA THR A 289 -5.84 -11.88 13.03
C THR A 289 -6.43 -10.65 13.72
N ILE A 290 -5.82 -10.19 14.80
CA ILE A 290 -6.26 -9.02 15.58
C ILE A 290 -5.60 -7.75 15.08
N GLY A 291 -4.28 -7.72 15.07
CA GLY A 291 -3.48 -6.57 14.64
C GLY A 291 -3.51 -6.39 13.12
N LYS A 292 -3.32 -7.46 12.37
CA LYS A 292 -3.19 -7.48 10.90
C LYS A 292 -2.17 -6.43 10.40
N PRO A 293 -0.92 -6.48 10.86
CA PRO A 293 0.08 -5.43 10.56
C PRO A 293 0.46 -5.33 9.08
N LEU A 294 0.28 -6.42 8.32
CA LEU A 294 0.50 -6.43 6.87
C LEU A 294 -0.67 -5.85 6.06
N TYR A 295 -1.81 -5.56 6.69
CA TYR A 295 -2.96 -4.97 6.02
C TYR A 295 -2.87 -3.46 6.05
N ASP A 296 -2.67 -2.85 4.88
CA ASP A 296 -2.62 -1.39 4.74
C ASP A 296 -4.00 -0.77 4.90
N ARG A 297 -4.29 -0.25 6.10
CA ARG A 297 -5.58 0.34 6.44
C ARG A 297 -5.84 1.65 5.74
N VAL A 298 -4.80 2.40 5.40
CA VAL A 298 -4.95 3.70 4.76
C VAL A 298 -5.27 3.61 3.27
N LEU A 299 -4.77 2.57 2.61
CA LEU A 299 -5.01 2.36 1.18
C LEU A 299 -6.14 1.37 0.91
N MET A 300 -6.29 0.35 1.77
CA MET A 300 -7.21 -0.77 1.56
C MET A 300 -8.43 -0.77 2.47
N GLY A 301 -8.40 -0.01 3.57
CA GLY A 301 -9.53 0.11 4.49
C GLY A 301 -10.60 1.03 3.91
N GLU A 302 -11.83 0.53 3.78
CA GLU A 302 -12.99 1.29 3.32
C GLU A 302 -13.93 1.50 4.51
N TYR A 303 -14.07 2.75 4.93
CA TYR A 303 -14.81 3.12 6.13
C TYR A 303 -15.87 4.18 5.83
N PRO A 304 -17.00 4.19 6.54
CA PRO A 304 -17.90 5.34 6.51
C PRO A 304 -17.13 6.59 6.97
N PRO A 305 -17.07 7.66 6.16
CA PRO A 305 -16.34 8.89 6.54
C PRO A 305 -16.98 9.64 7.72
N GLY A 306 -18.26 9.41 7.98
CA GLY A 306 -19.00 10.11 9.02
C GLY A 306 -19.06 11.63 8.80
N SER A 307 -19.09 12.38 9.88
CA SER A 307 -19.30 13.83 9.83
C SER A 307 -18.27 14.66 9.04
N PRO A 308 -17.03 14.27 8.76
CA PRO A 308 -16.18 14.92 7.75
C PRO A 308 -16.87 15.09 6.38
N PHE A 309 -17.67 14.15 5.98
CA PHE A 309 -18.44 14.19 4.73
C PHE A 309 -19.43 15.36 4.63
N LYS A 310 -19.86 15.91 5.76
CA LYS A 310 -20.77 17.09 5.79
C LYS A 310 -20.14 18.32 5.14
N THR A 311 -18.82 18.44 5.11
CA THR A 311 -18.13 19.51 4.39
C THR A 311 -18.38 19.41 2.88
N LEU A 312 -18.36 18.18 2.34
CA LEU A 312 -18.69 17.91 0.95
C LEU A 312 -20.19 18.15 0.68
N THR A 313 -21.07 17.70 1.57
CA THR A 313 -22.52 17.98 1.47
C THR A 313 -22.80 19.49 1.44
N ALA A 314 -22.07 20.30 2.22
CA ALA A 314 -22.17 21.76 2.19
C ALA A 314 -21.74 22.33 0.84
N LEU A 315 -20.56 21.88 0.34
CA LEU A 315 -20.00 22.34 -0.94
C LEU A 315 -20.93 22.03 -2.11
N VAL A 316 -21.43 20.79 -2.18
CA VAL A 316 -22.37 20.38 -3.23
C VAL A 316 -23.69 21.15 -3.09
N GLY A 317 -24.19 21.38 -1.87
CA GLY A 317 -25.41 22.17 -1.65
C GLY A 317 -25.29 23.61 -2.13
N LEU A 318 -24.14 24.25 -1.94
CA LEU A 318 -23.85 25.58 -2.46
C LEU A 318 -23.69 25.56 -3.98
N GLN A 319 -22.96 24.59 -4.53
CA GLN A 319 -22.76 24.46 -5.97
C GLN A 319 -24.07 24.22 -6.71
N GLU A 320 -24.93 23.39 -6.17
CA GLU A 320 -26.27 23.13 -6.70
C GLU A 320 -27.25 24.26 -6.44
N LYS A 321 -26.85 25.32 -5.72
CA LYS A 321 -27.66 26.48 -5.37
C LYS A 321 -28.98 26.11 -4.65
N VAL A 322 -28.97 25.02 -3.87
CA VAL A 322 -30.14 24.58 -3.09
C VAL A 322 -30.14 25.10 -1.66
N VAL A 323 -29.05 25.72 -1.26
CA VAL A 323 -28.87 26.34 0.07
C VAL A 323 -27.98 27.57 -0.07
N ASP A 324 -28.33 28.61 0.69
CA ASP A 324 -27.49 29.77 0.93
C ASP A 324 -26.77 29.65 2.28
N THR A 325 -25.67 30.38 2.46
CA THR A 325 -24.88 30.39 3.70
C THR A 325 -25.65 30.88 4.92
N LEU A 326 -26.69 31.69 4.71
CA LEU A 326 -27.56 32.25 5.74
C LEU A 326 -28.82 31.42 6.01
N ASP A 327 -29.11 30.43 5.17
CA ASP A 327 -30.25 29.52 5.35
C ASP A 327 -30.14 28.80 6.70
N ARG A 328 -31.20 28.92 7.51
CA ARG A 328 -31.24 28.34 8.87
C ARG A 328 -32.19 27.17 8.93
N PHE A 329 -31.72 26.09 9.51
CA PHE A 329 -32.54 24.92 9.81
C PHE A 329 -32.66 24.68 11.30
N TYR A 330 -33.88 24.35 11.74
CA TYR A 330 -34.13 23.91 13.12
C TYR A 330 -33.66 22.48 13.34
N CYS A 331 -33.10 22.20 14.51
CA CYS A 331 -32.73 20.88 14.96
C CYS A 331 -33.44 20.58 16.29
N TYR A 332 -34.34 19.62 16.26
CA TYR A 332 -35.05 19.13 17.44
C TYR A 332 -34.42 17.79 17.89
N ARG A 333 -33.13 17.83 18.25
CA ARG A 333 -32.29 16.66 18.56
C ARG A 333 -32.14 15.64 17.44
N GLY A 334 -32.34 16.04 16.17
CA GLY A 334 -32.18 15.20 15.00
C GLY A 334 -33.08 15.57 13.84
N PHE A 335 -32.95 14.80 12.76
CA PHE A 335 -33.76 14.88 11.56
C PHE A 335 -34.81 13.75 11.57
N ARG A 336 -36.09 14.13 11.57
CA ARG A 336 -37.22 13.17 11.55
C ARG A 336 -37.64 12.86 10.11
N TYR A 337 -37.82 11.58 9.82
CA TYR A 337 -38.32 11.09 8.54
C TYR A 337 -39.15 9.81 8.75
N GLY A 338 -40.42 9.88 8.38
CA GLY A 338 -41.37 8.84 8.76
C GLY A 338 -41.37 8.60 10.28
N ASN A 339 -41.29 7.35 10.70
CA ASN A 339 -41.22 6.95 12.10
C ASN A 339 -39.79 6.87 12.65
N ARG A 340 -38.78 7.35 11.91
CA ARG A 340 -37.36 7.30 12.29
C ARG A 340 -36.82 8.69 12.58
N THR A 341 -35.80 8.74 13.42
CA THR A 341 -35.06 9.96 13.70
C THR A 341 -33.57 9.66 13.57
N LEU A 342 -32.87 10.42 12.71
CA LEU A 342 -31.44 10.44 12.68
C LEU A 342 -30.98 11.45 13.75
N GLY A 343 -30.49 10.92 14.89
CA GLY A 343 -30.20 11.68 16.10
C GLY A 343 -29.12 12.73 15.91
N CYS A 344 -29.13 13.75 16.77
CA CYS A 344 -28.13 14.80 16.85
C CYS A 344 -27.81 15.09 18.32
N HIS A 345 -26.55 15.35 18.64
CA HIS A 345 -26.17 15.80 19.98
C HIS A 345 -26.74 17.21 20.27
N ASN A 346 -26.72 17.62 21.52
CA ASN A 346 -27.25 18.92 21.94
C ASN A 346 -26.36 20.07 21.44
N HIS A 347 -26.99 21.07 20.79
CA HIS A 347 -26.33 22.28 20.31
C HIS A 347 -27.37 23.39 20.11
N PRO A 348 -26.97 24.69 19.94
CA PRO A 348 -27.88 25.77 19.62
C PRO A 348 -28.70 25.51 18.34
N SER A 349 -29.93 26.03 18.27
CA SER A 349 -30.83 25.89 17.11
C SER A 349 -31.72 27.14 17.01
N PRO A 350 -32.00 27.65 15.80
CA PRO A 350 -31.58 27.13 14.48
C PRO A 350 -30.14 27.50 14.11
N LEU A 351 -29.53 26.73 13.17
CA LEU A 351 -28.18 26.97 12.70
C LEU A 351 -28.16 27.37 11.22
N ALA A 352 -27.28 28.28 10.87
CA ALA A 352 -26.82 28.53 9.50
C ALA A 352 -25.58 27.64 9.18
N MET A 353 -25.08 27.68 7.94
CA MET A 353 -24.06 26.74 7.43
C MET A 353 -22.82 26.68 8.32
N VAL A 354 -22.16 27.78 8.64
CA VAL A 354 -20.98 27.83 9.49
C VAL A 354 -21.26 27.19 10.86
N GLY A 355 -22.41 27.53 11.46
CA GLY A 355 -22.84 26.91 12.73
C GLY A 355 -23.16 25.42 12.60
N GLY A 356 -23.76 25.01 11.49
CA GLY A 356 -24.05 23.62 11.14
C GLY A 356 -22.79 22.77 11.05
N ILE A 357 -21.73 23.28 10.43
CA ILE A 357 -20.43 22.63 10.34
C ILE A 357 -19.75 22.60 11.72
N ALA A 358 -19.69 23.76 12.42
CA ALA A 358 -19.03 23.91 13.71
C ALA A 358 -19.60 22.97 14.78
N ASN A 359 -20.92 22.84 14.83
CA ASN A 359 -21.63 21.95 15.74
C ASN A 359 -21.94 20.57 15.14
N SER A 360 -21.50 20.28 13.94
CA SER A 360 -21.73 18.98 13.28
C SER A 360 -23.21 18.54 13.23
N CYS A 361 -24.14 19.46 12.99
CA CYS A 361 -25.60 19.22 13.05
C CYS A 361 -26.08 18.24 11.98
N ASN A 362 -26.58 17.06 12.36
CA ASN A 362 -27.13 16.09 11.41
C ASN A 362 -28.38 16.63 10.70
N ALA A 363 -29.28 17.27 11.44
CA ALA A 363 -30.53 17.81 10.85
C ALA A 363 -30.25 18.85 9.77
N TYR A 364 -29.25 19.74 9.96
CA TYR A 364 -28.83 20.70 8.95
C TYR A 364 -28.47 20.00 7.63
N PHE A 365 -27.55 19.05 7.70
CA PHE A 365 -27.01 18.38 6.51
C PHE A 365 -28.00 17.41 5.85
N CYS A 366 -28.89 16.79 6.62
CA CYS A 366 -30.01 16.03 6.06
C CYS A 366 -30.95 16.92 5.23
N ASN A 367 -31.24 18.13 5.68
CA ASN A 367 -32.05 19.07 4.91
C ASN A 367 -31.33 19.52 3.63
N VAL A 368 -30.04 19.85 3.71
CA VAL A 368 -29.24 20.22 2.53
C VAL A 368 -29.22 19.07 1.51
N TYR A 369 -28.88 17.86 1.94
CA TYR A 369 -28.85 16.68 1.08
C TYR A 369 -30.20 16.39 0.44
N LYS A 370 -31.27 16.44 1.23
CA LYS A 370 -32.63 16.29 0.72
C LYS A 370 -32.90 17.27 -0.41
N ARG A 371 -32.58 18.57 -0.23
CA ARG A 371 -32.73 19.59 -1.26
C ARG A 371 -31.87 19.32 -2.50
N ILE A 372 -30.65 18.78 -2.35
CA ILE A 372 -29.80 18.40 -3.50
C ILE A 372 -30.50 17.34 -4.34
N ILE A 373 -30.97 16.26 -3.70
CA ILE A 373 -31.60 15.15 -4.43
C ILE A 373 -32.95 15.56 -5.02
N ASP A 374 -33.78 16.27 -4.25
CA ASP A 374 -35.15 16.66 -4.66
C ASP A 374 -35.17 17.84 -5.65
N LYS A 375 -34.01 18.44 -5.98
CA LYS A 375 -33.89 19.45 -7.06
C LYS A 375 -34.18 18.84 -8.43
N TYR A 376 -33.93 17.59 -8.62
CA TYR A 376 -34.05 16.87 -9.88
C TYR A 376 -35.43 16.21 -10.02
N PRO A 377 -35.92 15.99 -11.27
CA PRO A 377 -37.23 15.39 -11.51
C PRO A 377 -37.40 14.00 -10.87
N THR A 378 -36.31 13.25 -10.78
CA THR A 378 -36.31 11.92 -10.15
C THR A 378 -35.16 11.80 -9.14
N PRO A 379 -35.32 11.01 -8.06
CA PRO A 379 -34.25 10.80 -7.10
C PRO A 379 -33.04 10.06 -7.72
N GLN A 380 -33.24 9.33 -8.81
CA GLN A 380 -32.19 8.70 -9.60
C GLN A 380 -31.26 9.75 -10.21
N GLU A 381 -31.82 10.73 -10.89
CA GLU A 381 -31.06 11.85 -11.47
C GLU A 381 -30.35 12.65 -10.37
N GLY A 382 -31.02 12.88 -9.24
CA GLY A 382 -30.46 13.61 -8.11
C GLY A 382 -29.24 12.91 -7.50
N ILE A 383 -29.31 11.57 -7.32
CA ILE A 383 -28.16 10.77 -6.83
C ILE A 383 -27.00 10.79 -7.82
N ASP A 384 -27.28 10.66 -9.11
CA ASP A 384 -26.21 10.61 -10.11
C ASP A 384 -25.54 11.99 -10.28
N ALA A 385 -26.28 13.08 -10.16
CA ALA A 385 -25.74 14.45 -10.13
C ALA A 385 -24.88 14.69 -8.88
N TRP A 386 -25.39 14.38 -7.69
CA TRP A 386 -24.67 14.42 -6.43
C TRP A 386 -23.38 13.58 -6.47
N ARG A 387 -23.45 12.37 -7.03
CA ARG A 387 -22.29 11.50 -7.22
C ARG A 387 -21.25 12.13 -8.13
N LYS A 388 -21.65 12.75 -9.24
CA LYS A 388 -20.75 13.43 -10.18
C LYS A 388 -19.91 14.50 -9.48
N ASP A 389 -20.53 15.32 -8.64
CA ASP A 389 -19.84 16.35 -7.87
C ASP A 389 -18.83 15.73 -6.89
N LEU A 390 -19.20 14.67 -6.19
CA LEU A 390 -18.31 13.98 -5.27
C LEU A 390 -17.13 13.31 -5.98
N MET A 391 -17.35 12.73 -7.16
CA MET A 391 -16.29 12.14 -7.96
C MET A 391 -15.23 13.15 -8.40
N SER A 392 -15.61 14.42 -8.55
CA SER A 392 -14.67 15.50 -8.88
C SER A 392 -13.62 15.74 -7.76
N PHE A 393 -13.88 15.27 -6.53
CA PHE A 393 -12.93 15.27 -5.42
C PHE A 393 -12.05 13.99 -5.37
N GLY A 394 -12.11 13.13 -6.39
CA GLY A 394 -11.40 11.86 -6.43
C GLY A 394 -12.06 10.74 -5.61
N LEU A 395 -13.36 10.85 -5.30
CA LEU A 395 -14.09 9.87 -4.50
C LEU A 395 -14.81 8.85 -5.39
N GLY A 396 -14.92 7.60 -4.91
CA GLY A 396 -15.62 6.53 -5.62
C GLY A 396 -14.85 5.95 -6.81
N ASP A 397 -13.60 6.33 -6.98
CA ASP A 397 -12.66 5.71 -7.92
C ASP A 397 -11.24 5.69 -7.34
N PHE A 398 -10.33 4.97 -8.00
CA PHE A 398 -8.93 4.94 -7.60
C PHE A 398 -8.25 6.28 -7.91
N LEU A 399 -7.57 6.86 -6.93
CA LEU A 399 -6.94 8.18 -7.03
C LEU A 399 -5.75 8.25 -7.99
N GLY A 400 -5.16 7.11 -8.39
CA GLY A 400 -4.04 7.07 -9.32
C GLY A 400 -2.66 7.30 -8.70
N TYR A 401 -2.55 7.22 -7.36
CA TYR A 401 -1.26 7.33 -6.67
C TYR A 401 -0.30 6.17 -7.02
N ASP A 402 0.98 6.37 -6.72
CA ASP A 402 2.10 5.49 -7.03
C ASP A 402 2.42 4.50 -5.90
N LEU A 403 1.42 3.72 -5.51
CA LEU A 403 1.57 2.60 -4.58
C LEU A 403 0.79 1.39 -5.12
N PRO A 404 1.27 0.15 -4.89
CA PRO A 404 0.81 -1.03 -5.62
C PRO A 404 -0.55 -1.57 -5.19
N SER A 405 -1.18 -0.96 -4.20
CA SER A 405 -2.46 -1.38 -3.65
C SER A 405 -3.35 -0.18 -3.36
N GLY A 406 -4.66 -0.36 -3.44
CA GLY A 406 -5.62 0.67 -3.10
C GLY A 406 -7.05 0.25 -3.42
N LYS A 407 -7.97 0.87 -2.70
CA LYS A 407 -9.41 0.72 -2.90
C LYS A 407 -10.01 2.00 -3.48
N ARG A 408 -11.16 1.83 -4.13
CA ARG A 408 -11.89 2.93 -4.78
C ARG A 408 -12.83 3.67 -3.84
N GLY A 409 -13.11 3.10 -2.66
CA GLY A 409 -14.24 3.53 -1.87
C GLY A 409 -15.58 3.21 -2.56
N ASN A 410 -16.67 3.72 -2.00
CA ASN A 410 -17.98 3.57 -2.59
C ASN A 410 -18.79 4.87 -2.47
N ILE A 411 -19.11 5.47 -3.60
CA ILE A 411 -20.15 6.48 -3.73
C ILE A 411 -21.30 5.84 -4.50
N PRO A 412 -22.45 5.60 -3.86
CA PRO A 412 -23.53 4.81 -4.43
C PRO A 412 -24.13 5.45 -5.70
N THR A 413 -24.63 4.62 -6.60
CA THR A 413 -25.26 4.99 -7.86
C THR A 413 -26.78 4.82 -7.78
N SER A 414 -27.53 5.47 -8.67
CA SER A 414 -28.97 5.23 -8.85
C SER A 414 -29.28 3.76 -9.13
N LYS A 415 -28.43 3.09 -9.94
CA LYS A 415 -28.55 1.64 -10.23
C LYS A 415 -28.47 0.77 -8.97
N TYR A 416 -27.60 1.13 -8.03
CA TYR A 416 -27.49 0.42 -6.76
C TYR A 416 -28.78 0.53 -5.95
N TYR A 417 -29.32 1.77 -5.80
CA TYR A 417 -30.58 1.97 -5.07
C TYR A 417 -31.78 1.34 -5.75
N ASN A 418 -31.86 1.38 -7.08
CA ASN A 418 -32.89 0.66 -7.82
C ASN A 418 -32.88 -0.84 -7.55
N LYS A 419 -31.68 -1.45 -7.38
CA LYS A 419 -31.54 -2.88 -7.06
C LYS A 419 -32.01 -3.23 -5.65
N ILE A 420 -31.69 -2.40 -4.64
CA ILE A 420 -32.06 -2.68 -3.24
C ILE A 420 -33.50 -2.26 -2.90
N HIS A 421 -34.07 -1.34 -3.66
CA HIS A 421 -35.47 -0.91 -3.57
C HIS A 421 -36.26 -1.42 -4.78
N ASP A 422 -36.20 -2.73 -5.02
CA ASP A 422 -36.81 -3.43 -6.15
C ASP A 422 -38.33 -3.63 -5.93
N PHE A 423 -39.06 -2.51 -5.75
CA PHE A 423 -40.51 -2.45 -5.78
C PHE A 423 -40.99 -2.05 -7.19
N PRO A 424 -42.27 -2.34 -7.56
CA PRO A 424 -42.78 -1.91 -8.84
C PRO A 424 -42.49 -0.42 -9.07
N ALA A 425 -41.77 -0.12 -10.14
CA ALA A 425 -41.35 1.22 -10.56
C ALA A 425 -40.16 1.86 -9.82
N HIS A 426 -39.33 1.12 -9.04
CA HIS A 426 -38.16 1.69 -8.34
C HIS A 426 -38.47 2.98 -7.56
N ASN A 427 -39.62 3.02 -6.90
CA ASN A 427 -40.15 4.23 -6.25
C ASN A 427 -39.51 4.43 -4.87
N TRP A 428 -38.31 4.99 -4.84
CA TRP A 428 -37.64 5.44 -3.62
C TRP A 428 -37.45 6.96 -3.66
N SER A 429 -37.24 7.58 -2.52
CA SER A 429 -37.07 9.02 -2.37
C SER A 429 -35.72 9.35 -1.72
N SER A 430 -35.36 10.64 -1.70
CA SER A 430 -34.18 11.15 -0.98
C SER A 430 -34.12 10.69 0.48
N LEU A 431 -35.26 10.41 1.10
CA LEU A 431 -35.31 9.93 2.49
C LEU A 431 -34.77 8.48 2.64
N ALA A 432 -34.87 7.66 1.59
CA ALA A 432 -34.33 6.29 1.61
C ALA A 432 -32.79 6.29 1.68
N THR A 433 -32.15 7.36 1.19
CA THR A 433 -30.69 7.52 1.09
C THR A 433 -30.15 8.57 2.05
N ILE A 434 -30.96 9.03 3.01
CA ILE A 434 -30.67 10.20 3.87
C ILE A 434 -29.39 10.05 4.70
N SER A 435 -28.96 8.83 5.02
CA SER A 435 -27.73 8.55 5.76
C SER A 435 -26.48 9.04 5.02
N ASN A 436 -26.53 9.12 3.68
CA ASN A 436 -25.43 9.65 2.87
C ASN A 436 -25.11 11.12 3.20
N ALA A 437 -26.12 11.89 3.64
CA ALA A 437 -25.96 13.30 4.03
C ALA A 437 -24.84 13.53 5.04
N ILE A 438 -24.59 12.53 5.87
CA ILE A 438 -23.64 12.59 7.01
C ILE A 438 -22.50 11.59 6.88
N GLY A 439 -22.28 11.04 5.66
CA GLY A 439 -21.20 10.09 5.40
C GLY A 439 -21.38 8.74 6.08
N GLN A 440 -22.63 8.30 6.21
CA GLN A 440 -23.02 6.97 6.71
C GLN A 440 -23.77 6.22 5.59
N GLY A 441 -24.31 5.06 5.90
CA GLY A 441 -25.01 4.23 4.93
C GLY A 441 -24.06 3.55 3.96
N GLU A 442 -24.24 3.79 2.68
CA GLU A 442 -23.49 3.11 1.62
C GLU A 442 -22.19 3.84 1.22
N VAL A 443 -21.97 5.06 1.73
CA VAL A 443 -20.75 5.83 1.46
C VAL A 443 -19.58 5.23 2.22
N LEU A 444 -18.55 4.79 1.48
CA LEU A 444 -17.30 4.27 2.03
C LEU A 444 -16.12 4.99 1.38
N LEU A 445 -15.18 5.43 2.18
CA LEU A 445 -13.94 6.09 1.73
C LEU A 445 -12.73 5.44 2.40
N THR A 446 -11.60 5.47 1.69
CA THR A 446 -10.31 5.17 2.31
C THR A 446 -9.79 6.41 3.06
N PRO A 447 -8.94 6.25 4.09
CA PRO A 447 -8.25 7.38 4.72
C PRO A 447 -7.47 8.24 3.72
N MET A 448 -6.89 7.63 2.66
CA MET A 448 -6.25 8.34 1.57
C MET A 448 -7.23 9.29 0.85
N GLN A 449 -8.41 8.81 0.51
CA GLN A 449 -9.45 9.66 -0.09
C GLN A 449 -9.93 10.76 0.86
N MET A 450 -9.97 10.47 2.18
CA MET A 450 -10.32 11.50 3.18
C MET A 450 -9.26 12.60 3.26
N ALA A 451 -7.98 12.27 3.19
CA ALA A 451 -6.90 13.25 3.14
C ALA A 451 -6.93 14.05 1.82
N ASN A 452 -7.22 13.39 0.69
CA ASN A 452 -7.28 14.02 -0.62
C ASN A 452 -8.41 15.06 -0.73
N PHE A 453 -9.64 14.73 -0.34
CA PHE A 453 -10.71 15.74 -0.38
C PHE A 453 -10.45 16.90 0.62
N THR A 454 -9.75 16.61 1.71
CA THR A 454 -9.31 17.64 2.66
C THR A 454 -8.27 18.58 2.03
N ALA A 455 -7.34 18.03 1.24
CA ALA A 455 -6.39 18.82 0.44
C ALA A 455 -7.11 19.65 -0.63
N ALA A 456 -8.14 19.10 -1.29
CA ALA A 456 -8.95 19.84 -2.24
C ALA A 456 -9.71 21.02 -1.59
N ILE A 457 -10.21 20.84 -0.36
CA ILE A 457 -10.82 21.93 0.42
C ILE A 457 -9.77 22.96 0.83
N ALA A 458 -8.59 22.52 1.26
CA ALA A 458 -7.45 23.38 1.60
C ALA A 458 -7.05 24.27 0.43
N ASN A 459 -7.02 23.74 -0.77
CA ASN A 459 -6.70 24.44 -2.02
C ASN A 459 -7.88 25.23 -2.64
N ARG A 460 -9.06 25.18 -2.01
CA ARG A 460 -10.24 25.90 -2.54
C ARG A 460 -10.68 25.42 -3.92
N GLY A 461 -10.66 24.11 -4.17
CA GLY A 461 -11.30 23.49 -5.33
C GLY A 461 -10.41 22.72 -6.29
N TYR A 462 -9.16 22.41 -5.93
CA TYR A 462 -8.33 21.51 -6.71
C TYR A 462 -7.45 20.62 -5.81
N TYR A 463 -6.97 19.52 -6.36
CA TYR A 463 -5.97 18.66 -5.74
C TYR A 463 -4.97 18.17 -6.78
N TYR A 464 -3.82 17.73 -6.33
CA TYR A 464 -2.89 16.94 -7.12
C TYR A 464 -3.04 15.46 -6.76
N THR A 465 -2.82 14.57 -7.71
CA THR A 465 -2.77 13.14 -7.39
C THR A 465 -1.77 12.89 -6.27
N PRO A 466 -2.18 12.34 -5.11
CA PRO A 466 -1.25 12.01 -4.05
C PRO A 466 -0.15 11.07 -4.55
N HIS A 467 1.11 11.30 -4.16
CA HIS A 467 2.22 10.49 -4.62
C HIS A 467 3.32 10.36 -3.58
N ILE A 468 4.04 9.24 -3.65
CA ILE A 468 5.09 8.88 -2.69
C ILE A 468 6.50 9.18 -3.19
N ILE A 469 6.67 9.32 -4.52
CA ILE A 469 7.97 9.59 -5.11
C ILE A 469 8.20 11.09 -5.26
N LYS A 470 9.35 11.58 -4.77
CA LYS A 470 9.77 12.97 -4.91
C LYS A 470 10.78 13.16 -6.03
N ASN A 471 11.71 12.21 -6.17
CA ASN A 471 12.73 12.23 -7.20
C ASN A 471 13.29 10.84 -7.46
N ILE A 472 13.74 10.60 -8.69
CA ILE A 472 14.49 9.42 -9.10
C ILE A 472 15.86 9.88 -9.56
N VAL A 473 16.92 9.33 -8.97
CA VAL A 473 18.30 9.68 -9.35
C VAL A 473 18.66 8.91 -10.61
N GLY A 474 18.73 9.62 -11.74
CA GLY A 474 19.04 9.00 -13.04
C GLY A 474 18.26 9.65 -14.19
N PRO A 475 18.12 8.96 -15.32
CA PRO A 475 17.41 9.47 -16.50
C PRO A 475 15.88 9.48 -16.32
N ASP A 476 15.36 8.74 -15.36
CA ASP A 476 13.94 8.64 -15.11
C ASP A 476 13.39 9.91 -14.47
N THR A 477 12.18 10.28 -14.83
CA THR A 477 11.50 11.48 -14.32
C THR A 477 10.19 11.09 -13.63
N ILE A 478 9.78 11.93 -12.69
CA ILE A 478 8.47 11.79 -12.05
C ILE A 478 7.37 11.90 -13.11
N PRO A 479 6.40 10.98 -13.14
CA PRO A 479 5.28 11.03 -14.08
C PRO A 479 4.55 12.38 -14.04
N GLN A 480 4.27 12.93 -15.22
CA GLN A 480 3.62 14.24 -15.38
C GLN A 480 2.27 14.32 -14.66
N LYS A 481 1.53 13.21 -14.58
CA LYS A 481 0.24 13.12 -13.88
C LYS A 481 0.25 13.62 -12.43
N PHE A 482 1.41 13.58 -11.74
CA PHE A 482 1.55 14.07 -10.37
C PHE A 482 1.72 15.59 -10.28
N LYS A 483 1.97 16.25 -11.41
CA LYS A 483 2.11 17.70 -11.52
C LYS A 483 0.86 18.39 -12.05
N GLU A 484 -0.17 17.62 -12.38
CA GLU A 484 -1.42 18.12 -12.94
C GLU A 484 -2.46 18.38 -11.85
N LYS A 485 -3.15 19.52 -11.98
CA LYS A 485 -4.25 19.88 -11.09
C LYS A 485 -5.53 19.21 -11.54
N HIS A 486 -6.19 18.56 -10.61
CA HIS A 486 -7.54 18.05 -10.78
C HIS A 486 -8.51 19.04 -10.14
N TYR A 487 -9.32 19.71 -10.96
CA TYR A 487 -10.30 20.68 -10.47
C TYR A 487 -11.61 19.99 -10.10
N THR A 488 -12.19 20.41 -8.97
CA THR A 488 -13.53 20.00 -8.58
C THR A 488 -14.57 20.75 -9.40
N THR A 489 -15.81 20.25 -9.44
CA THR A 489 -16.96 20.95 -10.06
C THR A 489 -17.44 22.15 -9.25
N VAL A 490 -16.94 22.30 -8.02
CA VAL A 490 -17.37 23.34 -7.09
C VAL A 490 -16.57 24.61 -7.30
N GLU A 491 -17.29 25.72 -7.50
CA GLU A 491 -16.68 27.06 -7.66
C GLU A 491 -15.89 27.49 -6.42
N PRO A 492 -14.73 28.17 -6.60
CA PRO A 492 -13.81 28.53 -5.49
C PRO A 492 -14.47 29.35 -4.37
N GLU A 493 -15.44 30.20 -4.68
CA GLU A 493 -16.17 31.05 -3.72
C GLU A 493 -16.97 30.21 -2.71
N ASN A 494 -17.48 29.06 -3.11
CA ASN A 494 -18.25 28.15 -2.26
C ASN A 494 -17.42 27.51 -1.15
N PHE A 495 -16.09 27.49 -1.29
CA PHE A 495 -15.20 26.94 -0.24
C PHE A 495 -15.07 27.88 0.97
N LYS A 496 -15.18 29.19 0.79
CA LYS A 496 -14.98 30.17 1.87
C LYS A 496 -15.84 29.90 3.11
N PRO A 497 -17.17 29.76 3.02
CA PRO A 497 -18.00 29.48 4.18
C PRO A 497 -17.76 28.10 4.79
N VAL A 498 -17.38 27.11 3.99
CA VAL A 498 -17.06 25.75 4.48
C VAL A 498 -15.74 25.77 5.26
N VAL A 499 -14.71 26.41 4.75
CA VAL A 499 -13.45 26.62 5.44
C VAL A 499 -13.63 27.37 6.76
N GLU A 500 -14.46 28.42 6.74
CA GLU A 500 -14.82 29.15 7.98
C GLU A 500 -15.52 28.21 8.97
N GLY A 501 -16.45 27.39 8.51
CA GLY A 501 -17.10 26.38 9.32
C GLY A 501 -16.12 25.40 9.95
N MET A 502 -15.15 24.88 9.16
CA MET A 502 -14.08 23.98 9.65
C MET A 502 -13.16 24.68 10.67
N TYR A 503 -12.86 25.96 10.48
CA TYR A 503 -12.11 26.75 11.45
C TYR A 503 -12.88 26.89 12.76
N GLN A 504 -14.18 27.15 12.70
CA GLN A 504 -15.04 27.28 13.88
C GLN A 504 -15.22 25.94 14.63
N VAL A 505 -15.14 24.78 13.96
CA VAL A 505 -15.07 23.47 14.63
C VAL A 505 -13.94 23.46 15.66
N TYR A 506 -12.78 24.00 15.29
CA TYR A 506 -11.58 24.00 16.12
C TYR A 506 -11.59 25.11 17.17
N LYS A 507 -12.12 26.29 16.85
CA LYS A 507 -12.16 27.46 17.78
C LYS A 507 -13.22 27.33 18.87
N ARG A 508 -14.43 26.90 18.54
CA ARG A 508 -15.58 26.84 19.48
C ARG A 508 -16.53 25.67 19.27
N GLY A 509 -16.24 24.80 18.33
CA GLY A 509 -17.07 23.65 17.99
C GLY A 509 -16.62 22.35 18.63
N THR A 510 -16.87 21.25 17.93
CA THR A 510 -16.66 19.88 18.44
C THR A 510 -15.20 19.50 18.69
N ALA A 511 -14.23 20.31 18.28
CA ALA A 511 -12.78 20.11 18.52
C ALA A 511 -12.15 21.21 19.39
N SER A 512 -12.95 22.03 20.07
CA SER A 512 -12.42 23.15 20.87
C SER A 512 -11.53 22.75 22.03
N SER A 513 -11.69 21.54 22.57
CA SER A 513 -10.86 21.01 23.68
C SER A 513 -9.44 20.58 23.26
N ILE A 514 -9.19 20.44 21.96
CA ILE A 514 -7.92 19.93 21.42
C ILE A 514 -7.15 21.00 20.62
N GLN A 515 -7.33 22.27 20.93
CA GLN A 515 -6.64 23.37 20.24
C GLN A 515 -5.12 23.31 20.44
N ILE A 516 -4.41 23.66 19.36
CA ILE A 516 -2.95 23.88 19.39
C ILE A 516 -2.72 25.39 19.34
N PRO A 517 -2.07 25.97 20.35
CA PRO A 517 -1.80 27.41 20.38
C PRO A 517 -0.94 27.85 19.17
N GLY A 518 -1.29 28.99 18.58
CA GLY A 518 -0.52 29.61 17.50
C GLY A 518 -0.65 28.95 16.11
N ILE A 519 -1.55 27.97 15.94
CA ILE A 519 -1.85 27.38 14.64
C ILE A 519 -3.34 27.49 14.37
N ASP A 520 -3.69 28.09 13.22
CA ASP A 520 -5.07 28.16 12.75
C ASP A 520 -5.41 26.90 11.96
N ILE A 521 -6.02 25.94 12.66
CA ILE A 521 -6.42 24.66 12.10
C ILE A 521 -7.87 24.72 11.65
N CYS A 522 -8.13 24.28 10.41
CA CYS A 522 -9.44 23.99 9.88
C CYS A 522 -9.68 22.49 9.92
N GLY A 523 -10.64 22.00 10.71
CA GLY A 523 -10.83 20.57 10.87
C GLY A 523 -12.30 20.17 10.99
N LYS A 524 -12.54 18.88 10.96
CA LYS A 524 -13.86 18.30 11.18
C LYS A 524 -13.75 16.96 11.90
N THR A 525 -14.42 16.89 13.06
CA THR A 525 -14.57 15.63 13.80
C THR A 525 -15.56 14.69 13.13
N GLY A 526 -15.28 13.41 13.18
CA GLY A 526 -16.15 12.33 12.75
C GLY A 526 -16.28 11.24 13.77
N THR A 527 -17.46 10.68 13.85
CA THR A 527 -17.76 9.45 14.55
C THR A 527 -18.49 8.58 13.55
N ALA A 528 -17.92 7.42 13.20
CA ALA A 528 -18.56 6.48 12.31
C ALA A 528 -19.10 5.29 13.08
N GLU A 529 -20.37 5.01 12.91
CA GLU A 529 -20.98 3.82 13.50
C GLU A 529 -20.24 2.57 13.03
N ASN A 530 -19.95 1.70 14.00
CA ASN A 530 -19.30 0.43 13.75
C ASN A 530 -20.23 -0.71 14.14
N PHE A 531 -20.41 -1.66 13.25
CA PHE A 531 -21.21 -2.83 13.52
C PHE A 531 -20.68 -4.05 12.76
N THR A 532 -20.98 -5.22 13.30
CA THR A 532 -20.73 -6.49 12.63
C THR A 532 -22.00 -7.34 12.61
N LYS A 533 -22.00 -8.41 11.83
CA LYS A 533 -23.07 -9.42 11.86
C LYS A 533 -22.56 -10.68 12.52
N ILE A 534 -23.21 -11.10 13.60
CA ILE A 534 -22.94 -12.35 14.29
C ILE A 534 -24.21 -13.18 14.21
N ASN A 535 -24.11 -14.37 13.65
CA ASN A 535 -25.25 -15.28 13.42
C ASN A 535 -26.44 -14.57 12.71
N GLY A 536 -26.12 -13.73 11.70
CA GLY A 536 -27.11 -12.97 10.94
C GLY A 536 -27.69 -11.73 11.64
N LYS A 537 -27.40 -11.52 12.92
CA LYS A 537 -27.85 -10.35 13.70
C LYS A 537 -26.83 -9.22 13.65
N ARG A 538 -27.28 -7.99 13.45
CA ARG A 538 -26.44 -6.78 13.55
C ARG A 538 -26.09 -6.55 15.01
N VAL A 539 -24.79 -6.47 15.30
CA VAL A 539 -24.24 -6.18 16.62
C VAL A 539 -23.50 -4.86 16.54
N GLN A 540 -23.86 -3.91 17.38
CA GLN A 540 -23.18 -2.61 17.51
C GLN A 540 -21.83 -2.84 18.19
N LEU A 541 -20.78 -2.26 17.62
CA LEU A 541 -19.45 -2.18 18.18
C LEU A 541 -19.16 -0.73 18.61
N THR A 542 -18.02 -0.51 19.28
CA THR A 542 -17.56 0.84 19.58
C THR A 542 -17.27 1.60 18.30
N ASP A 543 -17.76 2.83 18.19
CA ASP A 543 -17.64 3.66 17.01
C ASP A 543 -16.18 4.01 16.68
N HIS A 544 -15.93 4.32 15.43
CA HIS A 544 -14.62 4.77 14.96
C HIS A 544 -14.42 6.26 15.22
N SER A 545 -13.21 6.63 15.67
CA SER A 545 -12.79 8.01 15.83
C SER A 545 -12.14 8.51 14.53
N ILE A 546 -12.67 9.59 13.95
CA ILE A 546 -12.22 10.16 12.67
C ILE A 546 -11.95 11.65 12.85
N PHE A 547 -10.91 12.15 12.22
CA PHE A 547 -10.66 13.57 12.13
C PHE A 547 -9.96 13.90 10.80
N VAL A 548 -10.46 14.92 10.13
CA VAL A 548 -9.79 15.51 8.97
C VAL A 548 -9.48 16.97 9.27
N ALA A 549 -8.32 17.44 8.83
CA ALA A 549 -7.93 18.84 9.03
C ALA A 549 -6.89 19.28 8.01
N PHE A 550 -6.75 20.58 7.87
CA PHE A 550 -5.61 21.21 7.21
C PHE A 550 -5.14 22.43 8.00
N ALA A 551 -3.91 22.79 7.85
CA ALA A 551 -3.29 23.92 8.52
C ALA A 551 -2.06 24.45 7.75
N PRO A 552 -1.72 25.76 7.89
CA PRO A 552 -2.56 26.84 8.40
C PRO A 552 -3.80 27.12 7.55
N LYS A 553 -4.79 27.87 8.08
CA LYS A 553 -6.01 28.21 7.37
C LYS A 553 -5.78 28.90 6.02
N ASP A 554 -4.91 29.89 5.98
CA ASP A 554 -4.74 30.77 4.81
C ASP A 554 -3.60 30.36 3.87
N ASN A 555 -2.65 29.58 4.32
CA ASN A 555 -1.57 29.01 3.50
C ASN A 555 -1.32 27.57 3.92
N PRO A 556 -2.19 26.65 3.53
CA PRO A 556 -2.16 25.26 3.99
C PRO A 556 -0.83 24.59 3.60
N LYS A 557 -0.17 23.96 4.60
CA LYS A 557 1.08 23.22 4.40
C LYS A 557 0.90 21.72 4.63
N ILE A 558 -0.19 21.35 5.30
CA ILE A 558 -0.53 19.97 5.60
C ILE A 558 -2.06 19.79 5.58
N ALA A 559 -2.53 18.79 4.86
CA ALA A 559 -3.87 18.24 4.95
C ALA A 559 -3.77 16.82 5.50
N ILE A 560 -4.54 16.50 6.52
CA ILE A 560 -4.41 15.24 7.26
C ILE A 560 -5.77 14.58 7.47
N ALA A 561 -5.80 13.26 7.36
CA ALA A 561 -6.89 12.41 7.79
C ALA A 561 -6.36 11.38 8.80
N VAL A 562 -7.02 11.28 9.93
CA VAL A 562 -6.72 10.30 10.98
C VAL A 562 -7.96 9.46 11.23
N PHE A 563 -7.76 8.15 11.23
CA PHE A 563 -8.79 7.15 11.49
C PHE A 563 -8.31 6.21 12.59
N VAL A 564 -9.09 6.06 13.66
CA VAL A 564 -8.80 5.12 14.76
C VAL A 564 -9.99 4.20 14.95
N GLU A 565 -9.79 2.91 14.67
CA GLU A 565 -10.81 1.87 14.84
C GLU A 565 -11.24 1.79 16.32
N ASN A 566 -12.55 1.67 16.56
CA ASN A 566 -13.14 1.56 17.91
C ASN A 566 -12.69 2.66 18.87
N GLY A 567 -12.45 3.86 18.34
CA GLY A 567 -11.88 5.01 19.06
C GLY A 567 -12.91 5.92 19.71
N TYR A 568 -14.17 5.52 19.76
CA TYR A 568 -15.34 6.22 20.33
C TYR A 568 -15.78 7.42 19.48
N TRP A 569 -15.26 8.62 19.71
CA TRP A 569 -15.63 9.84 18.97
C TRP A 569 -14.39 10.60 18.49
N GLY A 570 -14.60 11.45 17.50
CA GLY A 570 -13.52 12.07 16.71
C GLY A 570 -12.49 12.87 17.50
N SER A 571 -12.88 13.64 18.52
CA SER A 571 -11.94 14.43 19.32
C SER A 571 -11.21 13.61 20.41
N ARG A 572 -11.60 12.36 20.66
CA ARG A 572 -10.96 11.53 21.69
C ARG A 572 -9.56 11.08 21.27
N TRP A 573 -9.40 10.54 20.07
CA TRP A 573 -8.13 10.02 19.55
C TRP A 573 -7.71 10.73 18.26
N ALA A 574 -8.50 10.59 17.21
CA ALA A 574 -8.12 11.06 15.89
C ALA A 574 -7.81 12.56 15.84
N GLY A 575 -8.62 13.38 16.53
CA GLY A 575 -8.41 14.83 16.56
C GLY A 575 -7.14 15.23 17.34
N ARG A 576 -6.84 14.56 18.46
CA ARG A 576 -5.60 14.80 19.22
C ARG A 576 -4.38 14.40 18.38
N ILE A 577 -4.41 13.22 17.80
CA ILE A 577 -3.33 12.72 16.93
C ILE A 577 -3.10 13.68 15.77
N ALA A 578 -4.15 14.11 15.08
CA ALA A 578 -4.03 15.06 13.97
C ALA A 578 -3.44 16.40 14.41
N GLY A 579 -3.88 16.94 15.57
CA GLY A 579 -3.35 18.17 16.11
C GLY A 579 -1.86 18.06 16.43
N LEU A 580 -1.42 16.99 17.07
CA LEU A 580 -0.01 16.74 17.39
C LEU A 580 0.83 16.55 16.12
N MET A 581 0.33 15.83 15.11
CA MET A 581 1.01 15.69 13.82
C MET A 581 1.18 17.02 13.10
N ILE A 582 0.14 17.86 13.09
CA ILE A 582 0.20 19.21 12.50
C ILE A 582 1.20 20.08 13.27
N GLU A 583 1.18 20.02 14.59
CA GLU A 583 2.13 20.80 15.43
C GLU A 583 3.57 20.36 15.18
N LYS A 584 3.82 19.05 15.15
CA LYS A 584 5.13 18.47 14.87
C LYS A 584 5.68 18.92 13.52
N TYR A 585 4.81 18.86 12.48
CA TYR A 585 5.22 19.26 11.14
C TYR A 585 5.50 20.75 11.00
N LEU A 586 4.66 21.62 11.59
CA LEU A 586 4.76 23.07 11.42
C LEU A 586 5.75 23.75 12.38
N LYS A 587 5.95 23.21 13.58
CA LYS A 587 6.82 23.81 14.62
C LYS A 587 8.09 23.00 14.90
N GLY A 588 8.11 21.71 14.54
CA GLY A 588 9.22 20.81 14.89
C GLY A 588 9.17 20.28 16.33
N GLU A 589 8.49 20.96 17.22
CA GLU A 589 8.35 20.61 18.66
C GLU A 589 6.89 20.56 19.09
N ILE A 590 6.62 19.89 20.22
CA ILE A 590 5.28 19.74 20.78
C ILE A 590 5.14 20.65 22.00
N THR A 591 4.16 21.54 21.95
CA THR A 591 3.81 22.42 23.08
C THR A 591 2.69 21.82 23.95
N ARG A 592 1.82 20.99 23.38
CA ARG A 592 0.74 20.29 24.08
C ARG A 592 1.20 18.94 24.62
N THR A 593 2.17 18.97 25.56
CA THR A 593 2.72 17.77 26.21
C THR A 593 1.70 16.97 27.00
N ASP A 594 0.67 17.63 27.55
CA ASP A 594 -0.48 17.01 28.18
C ASP A 594 -1.26 16.10 27.23
N MET A 595 -1.49 16.61 26.04
CA MET A 595 -2.21 15.89 24.98
C MET A 595 -1.36 14.76 24.40
N GLU A 596 -0.07 15.00 24.18
CA GLU A 596 0.89 14.00 23.72
C GLU A 596 0.97 12.83 24.69
N LYS A 597 1.16 13.10 25.97
CA LYS A 597 1.18 12.08 27.03
C LYS A 597 -0.11 11.26 27.05
N TYR A 598 -1.27 11.92 26.96
CA TYR A 598 -2.56 11.22 26.89
C TYR A 598 -2.63 10.23 25.72
N VAL A 599 -2.11 10.62 24.54
CA VAL A 599 -2.15 9.78 23.35
C VAL A 599 -1.14 8.64 23.45
N LEU A 600 0.09 8.90 23.89
CA LEU A 600 1.16 7.90 24.00
C LEU A 600 0.86 6.83 25.06
N GLU A 601 0.36 7.23 26.22
CA GLU A 601 0.02 6.31 27.31
C GLU A 601 -1.32 5.59 27.11
N GLY A 602 -2.16 6.10 26.21
CA GLY A 602 -3.51 5.58 26.01
C GLY A 602 -3.54 4.33 25.12
N SER A 603 -4.31 3.31 25.54
CA SER A 603 -4.45 2.04 24.85
C SER A 603 -5.91 1.73 24.52
N LEU A 604 -6.12 1.11 23.36
CA LEU A 604 -7.39 0.52 22.90
C LEU A 604 -7.34 -1.02 22.83
N GLU A 605 -6.26 -1.65 23.31
CA GLU A 605 -6.12 -3.12 23.24
C GLU A 605 -7.24 -3.85 23.97
N ALA A 606 -7.65 -3.35 25.13
CA ALA A 606 -8.78 -3.89 25.87
C ALA A 606 -10.10 -3.79 25.08
N GLU A 607 -10.26 -2.75 24.24
CA GLU A 607 -11.40 -2.58 23.37
C GLU A 607 -11.39 -3.62 22.24
N TYR A 608 -10.22 -3.87 21.65
CA TYR A 608 -10.04 -4.86 20.57
C TYR A 608 -10.14 -6.30 21.05
N ALA A 609 -9.85 -6.55 22.31
CA ALA A 609 -9.94 -7.87 22.93
C ALA A 609 -11.37 -8.24 23.41
N LYS A 610 -12.33 -7.31 23.37
CA LYS A 610 -13.70 -7.59 23.79
C LYS A 610 -14.31 -8.71 22.95
N PRO A 611 -14.85 -9.76 23.58
CA PRO A 611 -15.57 -10.79 22.86
C PRO A 611 -16.86 -10.18 22.26
N TYR A 612 -17.17 -10.52 21.03
CA TYR A 612 -18.43 -10.16 20.40
C TYR A 612 -19.56 -10.99 21.01
N SER A 613 -20.02 -10.62 22.21
CA SER A 613 -21.03 -11.38 22.95
C SER A 613 -22.45 -11.28 22.38
N GLY A 614 -22.65 -10.46 21.34
CA GLY A 614 -23.98 -10.20 20.77
C GLY A 614 -24.86 -9.29 21.65
N GLN A 615 -24.37 -8.84 22.80
CA GLN A 615 -25.02 -7.82 23.63
C GLN A 615 -24.61 -6.43 23.15
N PRO A 616 -25.54 -5.46 23.04
CA PRO A 616 -25.18 -4.09 22.77
C PRO A 616 -24.30 -3.57 23.90
N PHE A 617 -23.16 -3.01 23.58
CA PHE A 617 -22.34 -2.33 24.57
C PHE A 617 -23.08 -1.07 25.02
N SER A 618 -23.46 -0.99 26.30
CA SER A 618 -23.90 0.27 26.87
C SER A 618 -22.68 1.18 26.97
N ILE A 619 -22.62 2.18 26.11
CA ILE A 619 -21.63 3.25 26.21
C ILE A 619 -22.10 4.15 27.36
N ASN A 620 -21.56 3.96 28.53
CA ASN A 620 -21.68 4.98 29.56
C ASN A 620 -20.86 6.19 29.10
N HIS A 621 -21.56 7.24 28.73
CA HIS A 621 -21.02 8.54 28.26
C HIS A 621 -20.43 9.31 29.43
#